data_eacf7b34f3df6404171c0be7254edc4b
#
_entry.id   eacf7b34f3df6404171c0be7254edc4b
#
_cell.length_a   1.000
_cell.length_b   1.000
_cell.length_c   1.000
_cell.angle_alpha   90.00
_cell.angle_beta   90.00
_cell.angle_gamma   90.00
#
_symmetry.space_group_name_H-M   'P 1'
#
loop_
_entity.id
_entity.type
_entity.pdbx_description
1 polymer ?
#
loop_
_entity_poly.entity_id
_entity_poly.type
_entity_poly.pdbx_seq_one_letter_code
_entity_poly.pdbx_strand_id
1 'polypeptide(L)'
;MTSPTRRKELDVMKLMMNEYEVNVGENPAEYFITFYGPKDSPYEGGXWRVRVELPPTYPFKSPSIGFQNRIFHPNVDEASGSVCLDVINQTWSPMFDLVNVFESFLPQLLLYPNPTDPLNGEAAALLLKEPEKYKNKVRDYVQRFA
;
A
#
# COMPACT_ATOMS: atom_id res chain seq x y z
N MET A 1 -16.13 -16.58 18.28
CA MET A 1 -15.33 -16.62 17.04
C MET A 1 -16.03 -15.80 15.95
N THR A 2 -15.29 -15.03 15.20
CA THR A 2 -15.85 -14.14 14.19
C THR A 2 -15.84 -14.83 12.83
N SER A 3 -16.97 -14.81 12.13
CA SER A 3 -17.06 -15.36 10.78
C SER A 3 -16.18 -14.51 9.82
N PRO A 4 -15.78 -15.07 8.67
CA PRO A 4 -14.99 -14.30 7.71
C PRO A 4 -15.69 -13.01 7.25
N THR A 5 -17.01 -13.07 7.02
CA THR A 5 -17.75 -11.89 6.62
C THR A 5 -17.74 -10.84 7.72
N ARG A 6 -17.96 -11.27 8.96
CA ARG A 6 -17.95 -10.36 10.10
C ARG A 6 -16.57 -9.75 10.30
N ARG A 7 -15.51 -10.55 10.13
CA ARG A 7 -14.15 -10.05 10.27
C ARG A 7 -13.86 -8.96 9.24
N LYS A 8 -14.30 -9.16 7.99
CA LYS A 8 -14.11 -8.16 6.94
C LYS A 8 -14.80 -6.86 7.32
N GLU A 9 -16.05 -6.97 7.77
CA GLU A 9 -16.81 -5.79 8.16
C GLU A 9 -16.17 -5.05 9.32
N LEU A 10 -15.69 -5.79 10.32
CA LEU A 10 -15.05 -5.17 11.48
C LEU A 10 -13.77 -4.44 11.08
N ASP A 11 -12.98 -5.04 10.21
CA ASP A 11 -11.73 -4.42 9.82
C ASP A 11 -11.96 -3.13 9.04
N VAL A 12 -12.98 -3.12 8.17
CA VAL A 12 -13.33 -1.90 7.44
C VAL A 12 -13.86 -0.84 8.40
N MET A 13 -14.71 -1.24 9.35
CA MET A 13 -15.22 -0.31 10.35
C MET A 13 -14.11 0.32 11.17
N LYS A 14 -13.08 -0.46 11.53
CA LYS A 14 -11.96 0.07 12.28
C LYS A 14 -11.23 1.16 11.51
N LEU A 15 -11.10 1.00 10.18
CA LEU A 15 -10.51 2.06 9.37
C LEU A 15 -11.31 3.35 9.51
N MET A 16 -12.63 3.25 9.38
CA MET A 16 -13.49 4.42 9.49
C MET A 16 -13.40 5.04 10.88
N MET A 17 -13.34 4.22 11.91
CA MET A 17 -13.25 4.70 13.29
C MET A 17 -11.92 5.39 13.56
N ASN A 18 -10.88 5.05 12.79
CA ASN A 18 -9.59 5.71 12.88
C ASN A 18 -9.48 6.86 11.87
N GLU A 19 -10.61 7.30 11.36
CA GLU A 19 -10.75 8.51 10.56
C GLU A 19 -10.11 8.40 9.17
N TYR A 20 -9.96 7.18 8.66
CA TYR A 20 -9.57 7.01 7.27
C TYR A 20 -10.76 7.25 6.37
N GLU A 21 -10.51 7.85 5.22
CA GLU A 21 -11.55 8.03 4.20
C GLU A 21 -11.64 6.73 3.41
N VAL A 22 -12.78 6.07 3.48
CA VAL A 22 -13.02 4.77 2.87
C VAL A 22 -14.19 4.88 1.90
N ASN A 23 -13.98 4.42 0.66
CA ASN A 23 -15.05 4.32 -0.33
C ASN A 23 -15.20 2.87 -0.74
N VAL A 24 -16.44 2.43 -0.88
CA VAL A 24 -16.74 1.05 -1.31
C VAL A 24 -16.57 0.95 -2.82
N GLY A 25 -15.97 -0.14 -3.29
CA GLY A 25 -15.81 -0.38 -4.71
C GLY A 25 -17.03 -1.03 -5.32
N GLU A 26 -16.94 -1.39 -6.62
CA GLU A 26 -18.03 -2.05 -7.32
C GLU A 26 -18.26 -3.46 -6.83
N ASN A 27 -17.20 -4.11 -6.44
CA ASN A 27 -17.22 -5.47 -5.92
C ASN A 27 -17.28 -5.37 -4.40
N PRO A 28 -18.08 -6.21 -3.72
CA PRO A 28 -18.26 -6.06 -2.27
C PRO A 28 -17.00 -6.29 -1.44
N ALA A 29 -15.98 -6.90 -2.01
CA ALA A 29 -14.73 -7.13 -1.29
C ALA A 29 -13.68 -6.06 -1.60
N GLU A 30 -14.06 -5.00 -2.33
CA GLU A 30 -13.14 -3.99 -2.82
C GLU A 30 -13.41 -2.66 -2.14
N TYR A 31 -12.35 -2.03 -1.66
CA TYR A 31 -12.44 -0.75 -0.97
C TYR A 31 -11.34 0.16 -1.46
N PHE A 32 -11.58 1.46 -1.41
CA PHE A 32 -10.57 2.47 -1.74
C PHE A 32 -10.35 3.35 -0.53
N ILE A 33 -9.10 3.47 -0.10
CA ILE A 33 -8.74 4.21 1.10
C ILE A 33 -7.74 5.29 0.73
N THR A 34 -7.95 6.50 1.22
CA THR A 34 -7.01 7.60 1.01
C THR A 34 -5.79 7.41 1.91
N PHE A 35 -4.61 7.49 1.32
CA PHE A 35 -3.35 7.30 2.02
C PHE A 35 -2.41 8.46 1.71
N TYR A 36 -1.80 9.00 2.75
CA TYR A 36 -0.87 10.12 2.62
C TYR A 36 0.56 9.63 2.77
N GLY A 37 1.46 10.17 1.96
CA GLY A 37 2.87 9.82 2.03
C GLY A 37 3.45 10.14 3.40
N PRO A 38 4.34 9.27 3.92
CA PRO A 38 4.88 9.49 5.27
C PRO A 38 5.68 10.78 5.35
N LYS A 39 5.54 11.44 6.48
CA LYS A 39 6.30 12.64 6.78
C LYS A 39 7.80 12.30 6.81
N ASP A 40 8.61 13.23 6.36
CA ASP A 40 10.07 13.09 6.33
C ASP A 40 10.54 12.00 5.38
N SER A 41 9.73 11.70 4.37
CA SER A 41 10.12 10.80 3.29
C SER A 41 10.01 11.55 1.96
N PRO A 42 10.58 11.04 0.88
CA PRO A 42 10.39 11.68 -0.42
C PRO A 42 8.96 11.58 -0.93
N TYR A 43 8.12 10.76 -0.30
CA TYR A 43 6.70 10.62 -0.64
C TYR A 43 5.82 11.64 0.07
N GLU A 44 6.38 12.42 0.98
CA GLU A 44 5.61 13.40 1.76
C GLU A 44 4.90 14.37 0.81
N GLY A 45 3.63 14.65 1.09
CA GLY A 45 2.81 15.51 0.27
C GLY A 45 1.95 14.79 -0.75
N GLY A 46 2.15 13.51 -0.94
CA GLY A 46 1.33 12.75 -1.87
C GLY A 46 0.06 12.19 -1.25
N UNK A 47 -1.05 11.81 -1.84
CA UNK A 47 -2.00 11.39 -1.50
C UNK A 47 -2.23 10.50 -2.32
N TRP A 48 -2.53 9.37 -2.14
CA TRP A 48 -2.87 8.26 -3.05
C TRP A 48 -4.21 7.68 -2.71
N ARG A 49 -4.90 7.23 -3.73
CA ARG A 49 -6.08 6.40 -3.56
C ARG A 49 -5.59 4.96 -3.64
N VAL A 50 -5.77 4.19 -2.58
CA VAL A 50 -5.26 2.82 -2.49
C VAL A 50 -6.42 1.84 -2.52
N ARG A 51 -6.37 0.92 -3.49
CA ARG A 51 -7.37 -0.13 -3.63
C ARG A 51 -6.96 -1.31 -2.76
N VAL A 52 -7.92 -1.80 -1.98
CA VAL A 52 -7.73 -2.99 -1.16
C VAL A 52 -8.80 -3.99 -1.54
N GLU A 53 -8.40 -5.20 -1.87
CA GLU A 53 -9.37 -6.26 -2.15
C GLU A 53 -9.14 -7.40 -1.18
N LEU A 54 -10.21 -7.78 -0.48
CA LEU A 54 -10.14 -8.85 0.52
C LEU A 54 -10.46 -10.18 -0.14
N PRO A 55 -9.56 -11.18 -0.02
CA PRO A 55 -9.84 -12.47 -0.64
C PRO A 55 -10.94 -13.21 0.11
N PRO A 56 -11.56 -14.24 -0.50
CA PRO A 56 -12.58 -15.00 0.20
C PRO A 56 -12.11 -15.60 1.51
N THR A 57 -10.83 -15.91 1.62
CA THR A 57 -10.25 -16.53 2.83
C THR A 57 -9.64 -15.52 3.79
N TYR A 58 -9.87 -14.21 3.55
CA TYR A 58 -9.42 -13.18 4.50
C TYR A 58 -9.97 -13.51 5.89
N PRO A 59 -9.23 -13.41 6.96
CA PRO A 59 -7.87 -12.85 7.10
C PRO A 59 -6.73 -13.87 7.02
N PHE A 60 -7.02 -15.10 6.61
CA PHE A 60 -5.97 -16.11 6.53
C PHE A 60 -5.06 -15.85 5.35
N LYS A 61 -5.60 -15.32 4.26
CA LYS A 61 -4.79 -14.78 3.18
C LYS A 61 -4.80 -13.26 3.27
N SER A 62 -3.69 -12.68 2.85
CA SER A 62 -3.53 -11.23 2.89
C SER A 62 -4.45 -10.52 1.89
N PRO A 63 -4.77 -9.24 2.12
CA PRO A 63 -5.45 -8.47 1.09
C PRO A 63 -4.51 -8.18 -0.07
N SER A 64 -5.08 -7.90 -1.25
CA SER A 64 -4.36 -7.31 -2.36
C SER A 64 -4.38 -5.80 -2.18
N ILE A 65 -3.26 -5.15 -2.51
CA ILE A 65 -3.12 -3.70 -2.30
C ILE A 65 -2.60 -3.08 -3.60
N GLY A 66 -3.25 -2.03 -4.07
CA GLY A 66 -2.81 -1.36 -5.28
C GLY A 66 -2.99 0.14 -5.23
N PHE A 67 -1.94 0.87 -5.61
CA PHE A 67 -1.99 2.33 -5.73
C PHE A 67 -2.70 2.69 -7.03
N GLN A 68 -3.69 3.56 -6.96
CA GLN A 68 -4.48 3.91 -8.15
C GLN A 68 -3.87 5.07 -8.92
N ASN A 69 -3.10 5.91 -8.26
CA ASN A 69 -2.30 6.91 -8.97
C ASN A 69 -0.83 6.50 -8.89
N ARG A 70 -0.05 6.94 -9.86
CA ARG A 70 1.31 6.42 -10.05
C ARG A 70 2.20 6.74 -8.87
N ILE A 71 3.08 5.81 -8.57
CA ILE A 71 4.06 5.93 -7.50
C ILE A 71 5.36 5.27 -7.98
N PHE A 72 6.49 5.85 -7.66
CA PHE A 72 7.79 5.32 -8.03
C PHE A 72 8.39 4.61 -6.83
N HIS A 73 8.42 3.27 -6.87
CA HIS A 73 8.83 2.49 -5.71
C HIS A 73 9.26 1.10 -6.18
N PRO A 74 10.37 0.55 -5.65
CA PRO A 74 10.86 -0.76 -6.11
C PRO A 74 9.85 -1.89 -5.99
N ASN A 75 8.96 -1.86 -5.01
CA ASN A 75 8.05 -2.98 -4.74
C ASN A 75 6.64 -2.74 -5.23
N VAL A 76 6.45 -1.74 -6.09
CA VAL A 76 5.15 -1.44 -6.67
C VAL A 76 5.27 -1.46 -8.19
N ASP A 77 4.42 -2.26 -8.84
CA ASP A 77 4.39 -2.32 -10.30
C ASP A 77 3.92 -0.97 -10.85
N GLU A 78 4.73 -0.36 -11.70
CA GLU A 78 4.42 1.00 -12.15
C GLU A 78 3.16 1.04 -13.00
N ALA A 79 2.94 0.04 -13.84
CA ALA A 79 1.79 0.05 -14.72
C ALA A 79 0.48 -0.20 -13.98
N SER A 80 0.44 -1.17 -13.08
CA SER A 80 -0.80 -1.56 -12.41
C SER A 80 -0.99 -0.91 -11.04
N GLY A 81 0.09 -0.47 -10.41
CA GLY A 81 0.04 0.03 -9.05
C GLY A 81 0.04 -1.05 -7.99
N SER A 82 0.11 -2.32 -8.40
CA SER A 82 0.04 -3.44 -7.44
C SER A 82 1.27 -3.51 -6.57
N VAL A 83 1.06 -3.65 -5.27
CA VAL A 83 2.13 -3.89 -4.32
C VAL A 83 2.54 -5.36 -4.40
N CYS A 84 3.83 -5.61 -4.34
CA CYS A 84 4.38 -6.96 -4.44
C CYS A 84 3.75 -7.89 -3.40
N LEU A 85 3.13 -8.97 -3.86
CA LEU A 85 2.44 -9.89 -2.96
C LEU A 85 3.40 -10.54 -1.96
N ASP A 86 4.60 -10.87 -2.41
CA ASP A 86 5.58 -11.47 -1.50
C ASP A 86 5.94 -10.53 -0.35
N VAL A 87 6.02 -9.23 -0.63
CA VAL A 87 6.33 -8.25 0.40
C VAL A 87 5.17 -8.17 1.41
N ILE A 88 3.93 -8.18 0.91
CA ILE A 88 2.77 -8.18 1.80
C ILE A 88 2.79 -9.44 2.67
N ASN A 89 3.04 -10.60 2.06
CA ASN A 89 2.99 -11.88 2.77
C ASN A 89 4.07 -12.02 3.83
N GLN A 90 5.19 -11.33 3.68
CA GLN A 90 6.23 -11.37 4.71
C GLN A 90 5.75 -10.78 6.02
N THR A 91 4.78 -9.89 5.98
CA THR A 91 4.29 -9.19 7.17
C THR A 91 2.94 -9.72 7.63
N TRP A 92 2.09 -10.14 6.70
CA TRP A 92 0.69 -10.44 7.00
C TRP A 92 0.51 -11.70 7.86
N SER A 93 -0.39 -11.60 8.80
CA SER A 93 -0.94 -12.75 9.52
C SER A 93 -2.38 -12.38 9.91
N PRO A 94 -3.20 -13.35 10.33
CA PRO A 94 -4.57 -13.02 10.75
C PRO A 94 -4.66 -12.06 11.94
N MET A 95 -3.57 -11.87 12.68
CA MET A 95 -3.55 -10.90 13.78
C MET A 95 -3.41 -9.48 13.30
N PHE A 96 -2.97 -9.29 12.06
CA PHE A 96 -2.90 -8.00 11.40
C PHE A 96 -4.31 -7.59 10.96
N ASP A 97 -4.58 -6.31 10.88
CA ASP A 97 -5.85 -5.84 10.31
C ASP A 97 -5.58 -4.70 9.33
N LEU A 98 -6.65 -4.15 8.75
CA LEU A 98 -6.48 -3.11 7.73
C LEU A 98 -5.91 -1.82 8.30
N VAL A 99 -6.18 -1.51 9.57
CA VAL A 99 -5.55 -0.34 10.19
C VAL A 99 -4.03 -0.53 10.21
N ASN A 100 -3.55 -1.73 10.50
CA ASN A 100 -2.11 -2.01 10.48
C ASN A 100 -1.52 -1.81 9.09
N VAL A 101 -2.27 -2.15 8.04
CA VAL A 101 -1.79 -1.93 6.68
C VAL A 101 -1.48 -0.46 6.45
N PHE A 102 -2.39 0.42 6.86
CA PHE A 102 -2.27 1.85 6.56
C PHE A 102 -1.43 2.60 7.60
N GLU A 103 -1.38 2.14 8.84
CA GLU A 103 -0.58 2.81 9.87
C GLU A 103 0.83 2.28 10.00
N SER A 104 1.08 1.04 9.60
CA SER A 104 2.40 0.44 9.76
C SER A 104 2.98 -0.06 8.46
N PHE A 105 2.29 -0.94 7.77
CA PHE A 105 2.88 -1.64 6.62
C PHE A 105 3.24 -0.68 5.50
N LEU A 106 2.28 0.12 5.02
CA LEU A 106 2.55 1.01 3.89
C LEU A 106 3.57 2.09 4.25
N PRO A 107 3.46 2.77 5.39
CA PRO A 107 4.51 3.74 5.73
C PRO A 107 5.90 3.12 5.82
N GLN A 108 6.03 1.95 6.42
CA GLN A 108 7.33 1.28 6.52
C GLN A 108 7.86 0.89 5.15
N LEU A 109 7.00 0.41 4.27
CA LEU A 109 7.42 0.04 2.93
C LEU A 109 7.94 1.25 2.16
N LEU A 110 7.29 2.40 2.29
CA LEU A 110 7.73 3.60 1.60
C LEU A 110 9.02 4.15 2.18
N LEU A 111 9.19 4.05 3.50
CA LEU A 111 10.42 4.53 4.16
C LEU A 111 11.59 3.58 3.93
N TYR A 112 11.34 2.29 3.88
CA TYR A 112 12.38 1.26 3.79
C TYR A 112 12.05 0.27 2.70
N PRO A 113 12.19 0.66 1.42
CA PRO A 113 11.88 -0.26 0.32
C PRO A 113 12.83 -1.44 0.29
N ASN A 114 12.36 -2.53 -0.28
CA ASN A 114 13.13 -3.76 -0.45
C ASN A 114 13.59 -3.83 -1.90
N PRO A 115 14.84 -3.47 -2.21
CA PRO A 115 15.27 -3.43 -3.61
C PRO A 115 15.63 -4.80 -4.19
N THR A 116 15.68 -5.85 -3.37
CA THR A 116 15.91 -7.18 -3.90
C THR A 116 14.60 -7.73 -4.44
N ASP A 117 14.64 -8.39 -5.56
CA ASP A 117 13.47 -8.98 -6.22
C ASP A 117 12.36 -7.96 -6.49
N PRO A 118 12.69 -6.86 -7.19
CA PRO A 118 11.74 -5.76 -7.35
C PRO A 118 10.72 -5.98 -8.45
N LEU A 119 9.57 -5.27 -8.35
CA LEU A 119 8.62 -5.14 -9.44
C LEU A 119 8.95 -3.97 -10.36
N ASN A 120 9.66 -2.98 -9.85
CA ASN A 120 10.11 -1.84 -10.64
C ASN A 120 11.63 -1.81 -10.59
N GLY A 121 12.24 -2.37 -11.64
CA GLY A 121 13.70 -2.49 -11.70
C GLY A 121 14.42 -1.16 -11.78
N GLU A 122 13.83 -0.17 -12.45
CA GLU A 122 14.42 1.15 -12.53
C GLU A 122 14.51 1.79 -11.14
N ALA A 123 13.43 1.69 -10.36
CA ALA A 123 13.41 2.25 -9.02
C ALA A 123 14.43 1.55 -8.13
N ALA A 124 14.52 0.23 -8.22
CA ALA A 124 15.48 -0.53 -7.43
C ALA A 124 16.92 -0.14 -7.79
N ALA A 125 17.21 -0.03 -9.10
CA ALA A 125 18.54 0.32 -9.54
C ALA A 125 18.93 1.72 -9.08
N LEU A 126 18.03 2.68 -9.20
CA LEU A 126 18.33 4.04 -8.74
C LEU A 126 18.54 4.08 -7.24
N LEU A 127 17.70 3.38 -6.49
CA LEU A 127 17.85 3.37 -5.02
C LEU A 127 19.22 2.85 -4.62
N LEU A 128 19.68 1.78 -5.26
CA LEU A 128 20.97 1.18 -4.90
C LEU A 128 22.15 1.97 -5.39
N LYS A 129 22.07 2.55 -6.59
CA LYS A 129 23.24 3.16 -7.23
C LYS A 129 23.26 4.66 -7.12
N GLU A 130 22.11 5.33 -7.13
CA GLU A 130 22.04 6.78 -7.14
C GLU A 130 20.88 7.24 -6.26
N PRO A 131 21.06 7.11 -4.93
CA PRO A 131 19.93 7.38 -4.00
C PRO A 131 19.35 8.78 -4.11
N GLU A 132 20.16 9.79 -4.42
CA GLU A 132 19.60 11.14 -4.56
C GLU A 132 18.75 11.27 -5.81
N LYS A 133 19.13 10.63 -6.90
CA LYS A 133 18.28 10.60 -8.10
C LYS A 133 16.99 9.84 -7.84
N TYR A 134 17.07 8.77 -7.06
CA TYR A 134 15.88 8.02 -6.67
C TYR A 134 14.90 8.94 -5.94
N LYS A 135 15.39 9.67 -4.93
CA LYS A 135 14.54 10.58 -4.16
C LYS A 135 13.93 11.66 -5.04
N ASN A 136 14.72 12.21 -5.95
CA ASN A 136 14.24 13.26 -6.85
C ASN A 136 13.15 12.72 -7.77
N LYS A 137 13.30 11.49 -8.25
CA LYS A 137 12.28 10.89 -9.12
C LYS A 137 11.00 10.58 -8.36
N VAL A 138 11.14 10.14 -7.10
CA VAL A 138 9.97 9.94 -6.23
C VAL A 138 9.21 11.26 -6.08
N ARG A 139 9.92 12.34 -5.76
CA ARG A 139 9.29 13.65 -5.58
C ARG A 139 8.63 14.15 -6.85
N ASP A 140 9.27 13.91 -8.00
CA ASP A 140 8.70 14.28 -9.28
C ASP A 140 7.37 13.56 -9.50
N TYR A 141 7.31 12.26 -9.22
CA TYR A 141 6.06 11.51 -9.34
C TYR A 141 5.00 12.03 -8.37
N VAL A 142 5.40 12.37 -7.16
CA VAL A 142 4.46 12.94 -6.19
C VAL A 142 3.84 14.21 -6.76
N GLN A 143 4.65 15.11 -7.29
CA GLN A 143 4.15 16.37 -7.83
C GLN A 143 3.26 16.18 -9.04
N ARG A 144 3.58 15.19 -9.88
CA ARG A 144 2.85 15.00 -11.13
C ARG A 144 1.60 14.15 -10.98
N PHE A 145 1.59 13.19 -10.05
CA PHE A 145 0.54 12.18 -10.01
C PHE A 145 -0.17 12.05 -8.67
N ALA A 146 0.38 12.59 -7.62
CA ALA A 146 -0.17 12.45 -6.29
C ALA A 146 -0.36 13.79 -5.60
#